data_51087a8a402563398e2f589d8541b31d
#
_entry.id   51087a8a402563398e2f589d8541b31d
#
_cell.length_a   1.000
_cell.length_b   1.000
_cell.length_c   1.000
_cell.angle_alpha   90.00
_cell.angle_beta   90.00
_cell.angle_gamma   90.00
#
_symmetry.space_group_name_H-M   'P 1'
#
loop_
_entity.id
_entity.type
_entity.pdbx_description
1 polymer ?
#
loop_
_entity_poly.entity_id
_entity_poly.type
_entity_poly.pdbx_seq_one_letter_code
_entity_poly.pdbx_strand_id
1 'polypeptide(L)'
;MPNIKSDTPIWTPQWPLTKEKLAALTQLVNEQLQKAHIEPSFSPWNSPIFVIKKKSRKWLMLIDLRNVNNTMLPMGPLQPRLPSPSMVPKGWSIVIINLQDCFFTIPLHPKDRKRFAFSIPSINHMVPIKRFQWKVLPQGMMNSPTICQYLISVLLQPIRDKYPTSFIIHYMDNTSVYGI
;
A
#
# COMPACT_ATOMS: atom_id res chain seq x y z
N MET A 1 -10.81 -8.85 5.00
CA MET A 1 -9.67 -9.04 5.92
C MET A 1 -8.68 -9.99 5.26
N PRO A 2 -7.37 -9.75 5.36
CA PRO A 2 -6.40 -10.72 4.87
C PRO A 2 -6.53 -12.01 5.69
N ASN A 3 -6.55 -13.15 5.02
CA ASN A 3 -6.50 -14.44 5.69
C ASN A 3 -5.12 -14.63 6.31
N ILE A 4 -5.05 -14.98 7.60
CA ILE A 4 -3.83 -15.02 8.38
C ILE A 4 -3.59 -16.45 8.85
N LYS A 5 -2.36 -16.96 8.65
CA LYS A 5 -1.91 -18.28 9.10
C LYS A 5 -1.59 -18.29 10.59
N SER A 6 -1.04 -17.18 11.11
CA SER A 6 -0.60 -17.06 12.51
C SER A 6 -0.75 -15.64 13.00
N ASP A 7 -1.23 -15.47 14.24
CA ASP A 7 -1.31 -14.18 14.95
C ASP A 7 -0.11 -13.98 15.90
N THR A 8 0.89 -14.85 15.84
CA THR A 8 2.11 -14.73 16.65
C THR A 8 2.87 -13.48 16.22
N PRO A 9 3.17 -12.56 17.14
CA PRO A 9 3.89 -11.35 16.79
C PRO A 9 5.27 -11.63 16.23
N ILE A 10 5.63 -10.90 15.16
CA ILE A 10 6.95 -10.92 14.56
C ILE A 10 7.63 -9.59 14.85
N TRP A 11 8.82 -9.68 15.43
CA TRP A 11 9.67 -8.54 15.68
C TRP A 11 10.92 -8.63 14.83
N THR A 12 11.00 -7.79 13.80
CA THR A 12 12.24 -7.62 13.02
C THR A 12 12.89 -6.29 13.43
N PRO A 13 14.12 -6.30 13.97
CA PRO A 13 14.79 -5.09 14.41
C PRO A 13 14.96 -4.07 13.28
N GLN A 14 14.89 -2.79 13.64
CA GLN A 14 15.18 -1.70 12.72
C GLN A 14 16.68 -1.65 12.41
N TRP A 15 17.03 -1.57 11.14
CA TRP A 15 18.41 -1.40 10.71
C TRP A 15 18.94 0.01 11.03
N PRO A 16 20.24 0.15 11.27
CA PRO A 16 20.89 1.45 11.42
C PRO A 16 20.63 2.35 10.20
N LEU A 17 20.38 3.61 10.46
CA LEU A 17 20.22 4.62 9.42
C LEU A 17 21.27 5.70 9.58
N THR A 18 21.78 6.24 8.46
CA THR A 18 22.62 7.43 8.48
C THR A 18 21.82 8.65 8.98
N LYS A 19 22.49 9.69 9.49
CA LYS A 19 21.83 10.92 9.94
C LYS A 19 20.93 11.52 8.86
N GLU A 20 21.41 11.55 7.60
CA GLU A 20 20.63 12.03 6.45
C GLU A 20 19.34 11.22 6.23
N LYS A 21 19.45 9.90 6.23
CA LYS A 21 18.29 9.02 6.06
C LYS A 21 17.30 9.10 7.22
N LEU A 22 17.80 9.27 8.45
CA LEU A 22 16.94 9.40 9.62
C LEU A 22 16.18 10.75 9.60
N ALA A 23 16.82 11.83 9.20
CA ALA A 23 16.15 13.12 9.01
C ALA A 23 15.04 13.01 7.94
N ALA A 24 15.35 12.41 6.78
CA ALA A 24 14.40 12.17 5.72
C ALA A 24 13.23 11.26 6.19
N LEU A 25 13.53 10.18 6.93
CA LEU A 25 12.50 9.30 7.50
C LEU A 25 11.57 10.07 8.45
N THR A 26 12.14 10.90 9.33
CA THR A 26 11.34 11.69 10.28
C THR A 26 10.38 12.63 9.56
N GLN A 27 10.84 13.30 8.50
CA GLN A 27 9.97 14.13 7.66
C GLN A 27 8.85 13.32 7.02
N LEU A 28 9.18 12.20 6.35
CA LEU A 28 8.21 11.33 5.67
C LEU A 28 7.17 10.77 6.65
N VAL A 29 7.58 10.40 7.86
CA VAL A 29 6.64 9.93 8.90
C VAL A 29 5.70 11.04 9.34
N ASN A 30 6.19 12.27 9.52
CA ASN A 30 5.33 13.40 9.85
C ASN A 30 4.31 13.68 8.73
N GLU A 31 4.70 13.56 7.46
CA GLU A 31 3.79 13.67 6.33
C GLU A 31 2.70 12.58 6.37
N GLN A 32 3.06 11.32 6.70
CA GLN A 32 2.09 10.23 6.83
C GLN A 32 1.15 10.42 8.03
N LEU A 33 1.65 10.98 9.14
CA LEU A 33 0.82 11.35 10.29
C LEU A 33 -0.20 12.44 9.95
N GLN A 34 0.23 13.50 9.26
CA GLN A 34 -0.65 14.58 8.81
C GLN A 34 -1.76 14.08 7.87
N LYS A 35 -1.43 13.11 7.00
CA LYS A 35 -2.39 12.44 6.11
C LYS A 35 -3.26 11.41 6.84
N ALA A 36 -3.07 11.18 8.13
CA ALA A 36 -3.74 10.16 8.94
C ALA A 36 -3.58 8.72 8.40
N HIS A 37 -2.52 8.44 7.64
CA HIS A 37 -2.20 7.11 7.12
C HIS A 37 -1.59 6.19 8.17
N ILE A 38 -0.98 6.76 9.21
CA ILE A 38 -0.37 6.05 10.34
C ILE A 38 -0.84 6.64 11.66
N GLU A 39 -0.63 5.89 12.73
CA GLU A 39 -0.94 6.29 14.10
C GLU A 39 0.14 5.79 15.06
N PRO A 40 0.32 6.39 16.27
CA PRO A 40 1.19 5.85 17.31
C PRO A 40 0.84 4.41 17.66
N SER A 41 1.83 3.58 18.02
CA SER A 41 1.64 2.15 18.24
C SER A 41 2.41 1.62 19.44
N PHE A 42 1.77 0.72 20.19
CA PHE A 42 2.37 -0.14 21.20
C PHE A 42 2.34 -1.61 20.78
N SER A 43 2.22 -1.88 19.49
CA SER A 43 2.12 -3.22 18.93
C SER A 43 3.35 -4.07 19.27
N PRO A 44 3.20 -5.37 19.57
CA PRO A 44 4.32 -6.30 19.70
C PRO A 44 4.94 -6.70 18.37
N TRP A 45 4.39 -6.23 17.25
CA TRP A 45 4.94 -6.44 15.90
C TRP A 45 5.91 -5.32 15.54
N ASN A 46 6.94 -5.61 14.76
CA ASN A 46 7.83 -4.60 14.20
C ASN A 46 8.41 -5.03 12.86
N SER A 47 8.30 -4.17 11.87
CA SER A 47 8.95 -4.31 10.57
C SER A 47 9.93 -3.17 10.33
N PRO A 48 11.13 -3.44 9.81
CA PRO A 48 12.11 -2.40 9.59
C PRO A 48 11.70 -1.50 8.41
N ILE A 49 12.07 -0.24 8.53
CA ILE A 49 11.90 0.78 7.49
C ILE A 49 13.25 1.12 6.88
N PHE A 50 13.25 1.35 5.60
CA PHE A 50 14.38 1.92 4.89
C PHE A 50 13.94 3.08 4.00
N VAL A 51 14.88 3.95 3.71
CA VAL A 51 14.64 5.16 2.93
C VAL A 51 15.56 5.14 1.73
N ILE A 52 14.98 5.32 0.56
CA ILE A 52 15.70 5.40 -0.70
C ILE A 52 15.50 6.75 -1.38
N LYS A 53 16.52 7.21 -2.09
CA LYS A 53 16.43 8.44 -2.88
C LYS A 53 16.06 8.08 -4.31
N LYS A 54 14.93 8.58 -4.80
CA LYS A 54 14.50 8.40 -6.19
C LYS A 54 15.42 9.17 -7.15
N LYS A 55 15.39 8.84 -8.45
CA LYS A 55 16.06 9.62 -9.51
C LYS A 55 15.63 11.10 -9.51
N SER A 56 14.39 11.37 -9.10
CA SER A 56 13.85 12.74 -8.91
C SER A 56 14.38 13.46 -7.67
N ARG A 57 15.39 12.93 -6.98
CA ARG A 57 15.95 13.41 -5.70
C ARG A 57 14.98 13.40 -4.51
N LYS A 58 13.73 12.99 -4.69
CA LYS A 58 12.76 12.81 -3.60
C LYS A 58 13.06 11.55 -2.80
N TRP A 59 12.89 11.62 -1.49
CA TRP A 59 12.99 10.47 -0.61
C TRP A 59 11.70 9.62 -0.66
N LEU A 60 11.85 8.32 -0.54
CA LEU A 60 10.76 7.36 -0.44
C LEU A 60 10.99 6.48 0.78
N MET A 61 9.97 6.38 1.62
CA MET A 61 9.93 5.46 2.76
C MET A 61 9.34 4.13 2.31
N LEU A 62 10.01 3.04 2.63
CA LEU A 62 9.57 1.68 2.36
C LEU A 62 9.61 0.87 3.64
N ILE A 63 8.63 0.01 3.84
CA ILE A 63 8.57 -0.93 4.96
C ILE A 63 8.84 -2.36 4.46
N ASP A 64 9.70 -3.09 5.16
CA ASP A 64 9.97 -4.50 4.83
C ASP A 64 8.94 -5.41 5.51
N LEU A 65 7.96 -5.81 4.74
CA LEU A 65 6.88 -6.68 5.19
C LEU A 65 7.09 -8.17 4.85
N ARG A 66 8.27 -8.58 4.41
CA ARG A 66 8.50 -9.98 4.00
C ARG A 66 8.14 -10.97 5.10
N ASN A 67 8.60 -10.74 6.32
CA ASN A 67 8.28 -11.61 7.46
C ASN A 67 6.79 -11.59 7.83
N VAL A 68 6.14 -10.44 7.75
CA VAL A 68 4.68 -10.31 7.96
C VAL A 68 3.92 -11.03 6.85
N ASN A 69 4.33 -10.87 5.58
CA ASN A 69 3.72 -11.54 4.44
C ASN A 69 3.78 -13.07 4.57
N ASN A 70 4.83 -13.63 5.15
CA ASN A 70 4.95 -15.07 5.40
C ASN A 70 3.89 -15.62 6.35
N THR A 71 3.29 -14.77 7.19
CA THR A 71 2.17 -15.14 8.08
C THR A 71 0.80 -15.01 7.42
N MET A 72 0.73 -14.49 6.19
CA MET A 72 -0.51 -14.32 5.46
C MET A 72 -0.76 -15.47 4.49
N LEU A 73 -2.03 -15.75 4.24
CA LEU A 73 -2.45 -16.55 3.10
C LEU A 73 -2.64 -15.62 1.89
N PRO A 74 -2.12 -16.00 0.71
CA PRO A 74 -2.39 -15.25 -0.50
C PRO A 74 -3.88 -15.31 -0.84
N MET A 75 -4.46 -14.18 -1.18
CA MET A 75 -5.85 -14.12 -1.64
C MET A 75 -6.00 -14.61 -3.09
N GLY A 76 -4.88 -14.81 -3.79
CA GLY A 76 -4.87 -15.08 -5.22
C GLY A 76 -5.14 -13.81 -6.06
N PRO A 77 -4.90 -13.88 -7.37
CA PRO A 77 -5.22 -12.79 -8.28
C PRO A 77 -6.71 -12.79 -8.61
N LEU A 78 -7.40 -11.67 -8.40
CA LEU A 78 -8.76 -11.49 -8.91
C LEU A 78 -8.77 -11.35 -10.44
N GLN A 79 -7.68 -10.85 -11.00
CA GLN A 79 -7.46 -10.71 -12.43
C GLN A 79 -6.04 -11.18 -12.75
N PRO A 80 -5.88 -12.42 -13.26
CA PRO A 80 -4.57 -13.04 -13.43
C PRO A 80 -3.73 -12.40 -14.55
N ARG A 81 -4.37 -11.66 -15.45
CA ARG A 81 -3.69 -11.00 -16.59
C ARG A 81 -4.32 -9.65 -16.88
N LEU A 82 -3.52 -8.74 -17.44
CA LEU A 82 -4.05 -7.56 -18.10
C LEU A 82 -5.00 -7.97 -19.23
N PRO A 83 -6.13 -7.26 -19.41
CA PRO A 83 -6.97 -7.46 -20.57
C PRO A 83 -6.16 -7.32 -21.85
N SER A 84 -6.43 -8.18 -22.84
CA SER A 84 -5.73 -8.10 -24.12
C SER A 84 -6.11 -6.80 -24.84
N PRO A 85 -5.15 -6.04 -25.37
CA PRO A 85 -5.43 -4.88 -26.21
C PRO A 85 -6.31 -5.23 -27.43
N SER A 86 -6.29 -6.48 -27.87
CA SER A 86 -7.13 -6.96 -28.98
C SER A 86 -8.63 -7.01 -28.66
N MET A 87 -9.01 -6.92 -27.39
CA MET A 87 -10.41 -6.84 -26.96
C MET A 87 -11.02 -5.45 -27.16
N VAL A 88 -10.19 -4.44 -27.39
CA VAL A 88 -10.64 -3.06 -27.60
C VAL A 88 -10.95 -2.86 -29.10
N PRO A 89 -12.16 -2.38 -29.44
CA PRO A 89 -12.48 -2.10 -30.81
C PRO A 89 -11.55 -1.03 -31.40
N LYS A 90 -11.14 -1.22 -32.66
CA LYS A 90 -10.30 -0.25 -33.35
C LYS A 90 -11.05 1.07 -33.57
N GLY A 91 -10.35 2.18 -33.41
CA GLY A 91 -10.90 3.52 -33.64
C GLY A 91 -11.67 4.11 -32.44
N TRP A 92 -11.75 3.42 -31.31
CA TRP A 92 -12.36 3.98 -30.10
C TRP A 92 -11.41 4.96 -29.40
N SER A 93 -12.00 6.02 -28.84
CA SER A 93 -11.27 6.95 -27.97
C SER A 93 -10.92 6.28 -26.65
N ILE A 94 -9.75 6.61 -26.11
CA ILE A 94 -9.23 6.04 -24.87
C ILE A 94 -9.02 7.17 -23.88
N VAL A 95 -9.59 7.04 -22.68
CA VAL A 95 -9.26 7.87 -21.51
C VAL A 95 -8.59 7.01 -20.47
N ILE A 96 -7.38 7.41 -20.06
CA ILE A 96 -6.64 6.72 -19.00
C ILE A 96 -6.71 7.55 -17.72
N ILE A 97 -7.19 6.94 -16.65
CA ILE A 97 -7.29 7.53 -15.32
C ILE A 97 -6.31 6.78 -14.41
N ASN A 98 -5.40 7.52 -13.79
CA ASN A 98 -4.49 6.99 -12.79
C ASN A 98 -4.94 7.47 -11.40
N LEU A 99 -5.15 6.53 -10.47
CA LEU A 99 -5.54 6.81 -9.11
C LEU A 99 -4.29 7.01 -8.26
N GLN A 100 -3.98 8.27 -7.98
CA GLN A 100 -2.84 8.60 -7.12
C GLN A 100 -3.02 8.01 -5.72
N ASP A 101 -1.95 7.38 -5.20
CA ASP A 101 -1.90 6.86 -3.83
C ASP A 101 -3.04 5.88 -3.47
N CYS A 102 -3.56 5.13 -4.46
CA CYS A 102 -4.73 4.25 -4.34
C CYS A 102 -4.71 3.37 -3.08
N PHE A 103 -3.59 2.73 -2.75
CA PHE A 103 -3.50 1.90 -1.54
C PHE A 103 -3.77 2.67 -0.26
N PHE A 104 -3.35 3.93 -0.18
CA PHE A 104 -3.51 4.76 1.02
C PHE A 104 -4.93 5.29 1.19
N THR A 105 -5.81 5.13 0.22
CA THR A 105 -7.24 5.46 0.36
C THR A 105 -8.05 4.33 1.01
N ILE A 106 -7.46 3.13 1.14
CA ILE A 106 -8.15 1.93 1.62
C ILE A 106 -7.77 1.67 3.08
N PRO A 107 -8.72 1.79 4.03
CA PRO A 107 -8.41 1.59 5.45
C PRO A 107 -8.18 0.11 5.77
N LEU A 108 -7.19 -0.13 6.64
CA LEU A 108 -7.02 -1.42 7.30
C LEU A 108 -8.04 -1.58 8.42
N HIS A 109 -8.56 -2.80 8.55
CA HIS A 109 -9.37 -3.14 9.71
C HIS A 109 -8.55 -2.94 11.01
N PRO A 110 -9.11 -2.32 12.07
CA PRO A 110 -8.36 -1.97 13.28
C PRO A 110 -7.61 -3.16 13.92
N LYS A 111 -8.17 -4.37 13.88
CA LYS A 111 -7.54 -5.59 14.41
C LYS A 111 -6.25 -5.98 13.66
N ASP A 112 -6.10 -5.57 12.40
CA ASP A 112 -4.95 -5.94 11.55
C ASP A 112 -3.84 -4.90 11.58
N ARG A 113 -4.12 -3.64 11.97
CA ARG A 113 -3.15 -2.52 11.98
C ARG A 113 -1.90 -2.84 12.77
N LYS A 114 -2.03 -3.54 13.91
CA LYS A 114 -0.93 -3.94 14.79
C LYS A 114 0.19 -4.68 14.06
N ARG A 115 -0.12 -5.43 12.98
CA ARG A 115 0.84 -6.23 12.20
C ARG A 115 1.77 -5.38 11.34
N PHE A 116 1.35 -4.15 11.04
CA PHE A 116 2.06 -3.21 10.17
C PHE A 116 2.72 -2.09 10.99
N ALA A 117 3.16 -2.45 12.18
CA ALA A 117 3.89 -1.54 13.04
C ALA A 117 5.37 -1.48 12.67
N PHE A 118 5.97 -0.32 12.92
CA PHE A 118 7.37 -0.03 12.68
C PHE A 118 7.93 0.94 13.72
N SER A 119 9.26 1.01 13.80
CA SER A 119 9.98 1.85 14.75
C SER A 119 10.87 2.84 14.01
N ILE A 120 10.97 4.06 14.56
CA ILE A 120 11.97 5.05 14.14
C ILE A 120 13.10 5.02 15.17
N PRO A 121 14.34 4.70 14.76
CA PRO A 121 15.47 4.71 15.69
C PRO A 121 15.76 6.15 16.15
N SER A 122 16.22 6.29 17.39
CA SER A 122 16.76 7.55 17.88
C SER A 122 18.27 7.65 17.60
N ILE A 123 18.76 8.89 17.46
CA ILE A 123 20.20 9.12 17.38
C ILE A 123 20.80 8.83 18.77
N ASN A 124 21.82 7.95 18.79
CA ASN A 124 22.60 7.61 20.00
C ASN A 124 21.73 7.13 21.19
N HIS A 125 20.54 6.58 20.94
CA HIS A 125 19.62 6.10 21.99
C HIS A 125 19.25 7.15 23.06
N MET A 126 19.39 8.43 22.75
CA MET A 126 19.15 9.53 23.71
C MET A 126 17.68 9.75 24.05
N VAL A 127 16.77 9.27 23.20
CA VAL A 127 15.32 9.37 23.39
C VAL A 127 14.64 8.02 23.14
N PRO A 128 13.48 7.78 23.74
CA PRO A 128 12.71 6.57 23.47
C PRO A 128 12.41 6.41 21.98
N ILE A 129 12.42 5.18 21.51
CA ILE A 129 12.07 4.82 20.14
C ILE A 129 10.61 5.19 19.88
N LYS A 130 10.38 6.00 18.85
CA LYS A 130 9.02 6.31 18.39
C LYS A 130 8.50 5.15 17.55
N ARG A 131 7.25 4.75 17.81
CA ARG A 131 6.62 3.63 17.12
C ARG A 131 5.30 4.03 16.52
N PHE A 132 5.02 3.52 15.33
CA PHE A 132 3.82 3.79 14.56
C PHE A 132 3.30 2.51 13.92
N GLN A 133 2.05 2.53 13.47
CA GLN A 133 1.44 1.48 12.67
C GLN A 133 0.60 2.07 11.55
N TRP A 134 0.48 1.36 10.45
CA TRP A 134 -0.34 1.77 9.32
C TRP A 134 -1.82 1.61 9.62
N LYS A 135 -2.61 2.60 9.22
CA LYS A 135 -4.08 2.60 9.27
C LYS A 135 -4.70 2.25 7.92
N VAL A 136 -3.93 2.37 6.87
CA VAL A 136 -4.31 2.15 5.47
C VAL A 136 -3.46 1.04 4.87
N LEU A 137 -3.83 0.54 3.70
CA LEU A 137 -3.07 -0.53 3.04
C LEU A 137 -1.63 -0.10 2.81
N PRO A 138 -0.64 -0.75 3.44
CA PRO A 138 0.75 -0.40 3.23
C PRO A 138 1.25 -0.95 1.90
N GLN A 139 2.16 -0.20 1.27
CA GLN A 139 2.91 -0.71 0.14
C GLN A 139 3.81 -1.87 0.58
N GLY A 140 3.83 -2.95 -0.20
CA GLY A 140 4.61 -4.16 0.12
C GLY A 140 3.84 -5.25 0.88
N MET A 141 2.61 -5.00 1.34
CA MET A 141 1.75 -6.08 1.84
C MET A 141 1.29 -6.96 0.68
N MET A 142 1.44 -8.27 0.82
CA MET A 142 1.17 -9.27 -0.23
C MET A 142 -0.23 -9.14 -0.85
N ASN A 143 -1.24 -8.88 -0.04
CA ASN A 143 -2.62 -8.83 -0.47
C ASN A 143 -3.12 -7.42 -0.85
N SER A 144 -2.31 -6.35 -0.68
CA SER A 144 -2.72 -4.99 -1.04
C SER A 144 -3.15 -4.85 -2.50
N PRO A 145 -2.45 -5.42 -3.49
CA PRO A 145 -2.88 -5.34 -4.88
C PRO A 145 -4.24 -5.97 -5.12
N THR A 146 -4.48 -7.17 -4.56
CA THR A 146 -5.74 -7.90 -4.70
C THR A 146 -6.91 -7.16 -4.04
N ILE A 147 -6.69 -6.61 -2.84
CA ILE A 147 -7.71 -5.83 -2.12
C ILE A 147 -8.04 -4.55 -2.90
N CYS A 148 -7.03 -3.83 -3.39
CA CYS A 148 -7.22 -2.63 -4.21
C CYS A 148 -8.02 -2.95 -5.48
N GLN A 149 -7.62 -3.99 -6.21
CA GLN A 149 -8.30 -4.43 -7.42
C GLN A 149 -9.77 -4.78 -7.17
N TYR A 150 -10.05 -5.48 -6.07
CA TYR A 150 -11.42 -5.82 -5.68
C TYR A 150 -12.26 -4.58 -5.38
N LEU A 151 -11.74 -3.66 -4.56
CA LEU A 151 -12.47 -2.46 -4.17
C LEU A 151 -12.81 -1.59 -5.39
N ILE A 152 -11.84 -1.36 -6.28
CA ILE A 152 -12.06 -0.59 -7.50
C ILE A 152 -13.06 -1.29 -8.41
N SER A 153 -13.02 -2.63 -8.50
CA SER A 153 -14.01 -3.41 -9.25
C SER A 153 -15.43 -3.14 -8.77
N VAL A 154 -15.64 -3.18 -7.44
CA VAL A 154 -16.94 -2.92 -6.82
C VAL A 154 -17.39 -1.47 -7.06
N LEU A 155 -16.48 -0.50 -6.92
CA LEU A 155 -16.80 0.92 -7.14
C LEU A 155 -17.12 1.24 -8.60
N LEU A 156 -16.52 0.54 -9.55
CA LEU A 156 -16.78 0.75 -10.99
C LEU A 156 -18.00 -0.01 -11.50
N GLN A 157 -18.52 -0.99 -10.76
CA GLN A 157 -19.66 -1.80 -11.22
C GLN A 157 -20.90 -0.97 -11.56
N PRO A 158 -21.38 -0.02 -10.71
CA PRO A 158 -22.52 0.81 -11.07
C PRO A 158 -22.33 1.66 -12.33
N ILE A 159 -21.07 2.06 -12.60
CA ILE A 159 -20.74 2.83 -13.80
C ILE A 159 -20.81 1.93 -15.03
N ARG A 160 -20.31 0.70 -14.94
CA ARG A 160 -20.40 -0.29 -16.02
C ARG A 160 -21.85 -0.62 -16.35
N ASP A 161 -22.68 -0.79 -15.32
CA ASP A 161 -24.10 -1.09 -15.49
C ASP A 161 -24.86 0.06 -16.16
N LYS A 162 -24.47 1.30 -15.85
CA LYS A 162 -25.06 2.51 -16.44
C LYS A 162 -24.62 2.76 -17.89
N TYR A 163 -23.39 2.35 -18.24
CA TYR A 163 -22.80 2.58 -19.57
C TYR A 163 -22.34 1.26 -20.21
N PRO A 164 -23.25 0.35 -20.58
CA PRO A 164 -22.92 -0.99 -21.07
C PRO A 164 -22.18 -0.99 -22.42
N THR A 165 -22.28 0.10 -23.19
CA THR A 165 -21.59 0.27 -24.46
C THR A 165 -20.14 0.75 -24.31
N SER A 166 -19.74 1.17 -23.13
CA SER A 166 -18.37 1.60 -22.83
C SER A 166 -17.56 0.47 -22.20
N PHE A 167 -16.32 0.29 -22.66
CA PHE A 167 -15.40 -0.67 -22.03
C PHE A 167 -14.62 0.04 -20.93
N ILE A 168 -14.84 -0.37 -19.68
CA ILE A 168 -14.11 0.13 -18.50
C ILE A 168 -13.21 -0.98 -17.99
N ILE A 169 -11.93 -0.87 -18.26
CA ILE A 169 -10.89 -1.81 -17.88
C ILE A 169 -10.09 -1.16 -16.75
N HIS A 170 -9.88 -1.87 -15.64
CA HIS A 170 -9.03 -1.39 -14.58
C HIS A 170 -8.01 -2.45 -14.18
N TYR A 171 -6.84 -2.00 -13.78
CA TYR A 171 -5.79 -2.84 -13.22
C TYR A 171 -5.04 -2.05 -12.15
N MET A 172 -5.23 -2.44 -10.87
CA MET A 172 -4.72 -1.72 -9.70
C MET A 172 -5.18 -0.24 -9.69
N ASP A 173 -4.24 0.68 -9.80
CA ASP A 173 -4.43 2.13 -9.79
C ASP A 173 -4.74 2.74 -11.16
N ASN A 174 -4.67 1.94 -12.23
CA ASN A 174 -4.92 2.40 -13.59
C ASN A 174 -6.29 1.94 -14.09
N THR A 175 -7.08 2.88 -14.56
CA THR A 175 -8.38 2.63 -15.19
C THR A 175 -8.38 3.19 -16.60
N SER A 176 -8.72 2.37 -17.59
CA SER A 176 -8.86 2.78 -18.97
C SER A 176 -10.33 2.70 -19.37
N VAL A 177 -10.85 3.79 -19.90
CA VAL A 177 -12.23 3.90 -20.41
C VAL A 177 -12.18 4.04 -21.90
N TYR A 178 -12.89 3.17 -22.62
CA TYR A 178 -13.00 3.15 -24.05
C TYR A 178 -14.46 3.43 -24.45
N GLY A 179 -14.66 4.30 -25.41
CA GLY A 179 -15.98 4.67 -25.92
C GLY A 179 -15.90 5.23 -27.35
N ILE A 180 -17.06 5.32 -27.98
CA ILE A 180 -17.23 5.95 -29.30
C ILE A 180 -17.16 7.46 -29.14
#